data_ae9e46e39e47a4fb83f613333cc9c67f
#
_entry.id   ae9e46e39e47a4fb83f613333cc9c67f
#
_cell.length_a   1.000
_cell.length_b   1.000
_cell.length_c   1.000
_cell.angle_alpha   90.00
_cell.angle_beta   90.00
_cell.angle_gamma   90.00
#
_symmetry.space_group_name_H-M   'P 1'
#
loop_
_entity.id
_entity.type
_entity.pdbx_description
1 polymer ?
#
loop_
_entity_poly.entity_id
_entity_poly.type
_entity_poly.pdbx_seq_one_letter_code
_entity_poly.pdbx_strand_id
1 'polypeptide(L)'
;MRWIFRSGGLGAVGLMLVAVGARFATAANLPVGSLGVTPAAQGEYGTIKGRLVWGGSDVPPARALIEKGRAQKDPEICAREAAIPNRELVVDPKTKGVVSGFAYLVKPKGSNPGAVKELLTRSPKAELDQKNCEFLPYVLAIHQDQTLVIKSSDPVNHNVRYAAFANSPFNQIMAPKGEIEVKLVAERRPIVVACDIHSWMKAYIMVFDHPFFAVTGADGAFEIKGVPAGEQNLVLWQERVGYVGFTDPAKKAQGRAVTIRAGEVTDLGSVAIDPAQVK
;
A
#
# COMPACT_ATOMS: atom_id res chain seq x y z
N MET A 1 35.05 30.69 52.30
CA MET A 1 35.21 30.28 53.73
C MET A 1 35.47 28.79 53.72
N ARG A 2 36.71 28.40 53.69
CA ARG A 2 37.64 28.00 54.76
C ARG A 2 37.10 26.84 55.59
N TRP A 3 37.76 25.67 55.34
CA TRP A 3 38.51 24.82 56.26
C TRP A 3 37.60 23.78 56.98
N ILE A 4 37.99 22.52 57.23
CA ILE A 4 39.21 21.99 57.91
C ILE A 4 39.40 20.50 57.60
N PHE A 5 40.65 20.11 57.37
CA PHE A 5 41.19 18.76 57.41
C PHE A 5 41.09 18.08 58.82
N ARG A 6 40.96 16.78 58.84
CA ARG A 6 41.62 16.00 59.92
C ARG A 6 42.06 14.62 59.41
N SER A 7 43.32 14.43 59.60
CA SER A 7 44.10 13.23 59.43
C SER A 7 43.98 12.25 60.60
N GLY A 8 44.23 10.97 60.35
CA GLY A 8 44.88 10.13 61.34
C GLY A 8 44.37 8.68 61.45
N GLY A 9 45.29 7.74 61.27
CA GLY A 9 45.12 6.39 61.81
C GLY A 9 45.69 5.26 60.95
N LEU A 10 46.99 5.04 61.04
CA LEU A 10 47.66 3.80 60.61
C LEU A 10 47.21 2.64 61.49
N GLY A 11 46.92 1.52 60.88
CA GLY A 11 46.77 0.22 61.53
C GLY A 11 47.18 -0.89 60.55
N ALA A 12 48.40 -1.34 60.70
CA ALA A 12 48.89 -2.53 60.01
C ALA A 12 48.47 -3.79 60.76
N VAL A 13 47.88 -4.78 60.05
CA VAL A 13 47.98 -6.20 60.46
C VAL A 13 47.60 -7.13 59.29
N GLY A 14 48.50 -8.05 59.00
CA GLY A 14 48.17 -9.44 58.66
C GLY A 14 47.95 -9.81 57.19
N LEU A 15 49.00 -10.17 56.54
CA LEU A 15 49.03 -10.90 55.27
C LEU A 15 48.54 -12.35 55.51
N MET A 16 47.39 -12.73 54.99
CA MET A 16 47.03 -14.14 54.85
C MET A 16 46.77 -14.41 53.33
N LEU A 17 47.77 -15.06 52.73
CA LEU A 17 47.68 -15.58 51.37
C LEU A 17 46.77 -16.80 51.35
N VAL A 18 45.58 -16.67 50.80
CA VAL A 18 44.74 -17.82 50.42
C VAL A 18 44.83 -17.92 48.89
N ALA A 19 45.56 -18.91 48.43
CA ALA A 19 45.59 -19.28 47.02
C ALA A 19 44.28 -19.93 46.63
N VAL A 20 43.38 -19.18 45.95
CA VAL A 20 42.21 -19.71 45.27
C VAL A 20 42.58 -19.99 43.81
N GLY A 21 42.69 -21.27 43.49
CA GLY A 21 42.93 -21.75 42.13
C GLY A 21 41.75 -21.39 41.23
N ALA A 22 41.94 -20.41 40.38
CA ALA A 22 40.99 -20.10 39.32
C ALA A 22 41.03 -21.21 38.23
N ARG A 23 40.01 -22.07 38.22
CA ARG A 23 39.75 -22.93 37.06
C ARG A 23 39.17 -22.06 35.97
N PHE A 24 39.94 -21.76 34.92
CA PHE A 24 39.44 -21.19 33.69
C PHE A 24 38.55 -22.26 33.00
N ALA A 25 37.24 -22.06 33.07
CA ALA A 25 36.31 -22.78 32.21
C ALA A 25 36.48 -22.21 30.79
N THR A 26 37.00 -23.00 29.87
CA THR A 26 36.98 -22.68 28.45
C THR A 26 35.54 -22.59 28.00
N ALA A 27 35.06 -21.39 27.66
CA ALA A 27 33.79 -21.19 27.02
C ALA A 27 33.81 -21.87 25.66
N ALA A 28 33.03 -22.93 25.53
CA ALA A 28 32.78 -23.56 24.23
C ALA A 28 32.09 -22.54 23.33
N ASN A 29 32.76 -22.18 22.24
CA ASN A 29 32.15 -21.44 21.13
C ASN A 29 31.03 -22.28 20.54
N LEU A 30 29.79 -22.00 20.92
CA LEU A 30 28.64 -22.49 20.20
C LEU A 30 28.63 -21.82 18.82
N PRO A 31 28.51 -22.55 17.73
CA PRO A 31 28.37 -21.94 16.43
C PRO A 31 27.08 -21.10 16.42
N VAL A 32 27.22 -19.80 16.16
CA VAL A 32 26.09 -18.94 15.82
C VAL A 32 25.51 -19.53 14.54
N GLY A 33 24.45 -20.30 14.68
CA GLY A 33 23.68 -20.77 13.56
C GLY A 33 23.17 -19.55 12.81
N SER A 34 23.74 -19.27 11.64
CA SER A 34 23.12 -18.37 10.68
C SER A 34 21.72 -18.94 10.43
N LEU A 35 20.70 -18.20 10.82
CA LEU A 35 19.34 -18.41 10.34
C LEU A 35 19.40 -18.17 8.83
N GLY A 36 19.84 -19.18 8.09
CA GLY A 36 19.75 -19.21 6.65
C GLY A 36 18.28 -19.11 6.29
N VAL A 37 17.87 -17.96 5.81
CA VAL A 37 16.61 -17.83 5.09
C VAL A 37 16.75 -18.69 3.85
N THR A 38 16.25 -19.94 3.94
CA THR A 38 16.17 -20.83 2.80
C THR A 38 15.30 -20.13 1.76
N PRO A 39 15.76 -19.92 0.51
CA PRO A 39 14.87 -19.45 -0.54
C PRO A 39 13.73 -20.45 -0.62
N ALA A 40 12.49 -19.99 -0.47
CA ALA A 40 11.33 -20.87 -0.57
C ALA A 40 11.35 -21.57 -1.93
N ALA A 41 11.19 -22.88 -1.94
CA ALA A 41 11.17 -23.68 -3.15
C ALA A 41 10.06 -23.16 -4.08
N GLN A 42 10.28 -23.20 -5.41
CA GLN A 42 9.31 -22.76 -6.44
C GLN A 42 7.92 -23.41 -6.33
N GLY A 43 7.76 -24.44 -5.48
CA GLY A 43 6.52 -25.16 -5.20
C GLY A 43 5.65 -24.62 -4.07
N GLU A 44 6.02 -23.52 -3.40
CA GLU A 44 5.24 -23.01 -2.24
C GLU A 44 4.25 -21.90 -2.59
N TYR A 45 4.32 -21.37 -3.81
CA TYR A 45 3.53 -20.21 -4.25
C TYR A 45 2.73 -20.50 -5.50
N GLY A 46 1.59 -19.84 -5.63
CA GLY A 46 0.78 -19.80 -6.83
C GLY A 46 0.47 -18.38 -7.28
N THR A 47 -0.41 -18.27 -8.25
CA THR A 47 -0.86 -17.01 -8.81
C THR A 47 -2.38 -16.92 -8.74
N ILE A 48 -2.93 -15.78 -8.37
CA ILE A 48 -4.35 -15.47 -8.52
C ILE A 48 -4.51 -14.55 -9.72
N LYS A 49 -5.45 -14.82 -10.60
CA LYS A 49 -5.87 -13.89 -11.63
C LYS A 49 -7.39 -13.82 -11.72
N GLY A 50 -7.89 -12.76 -12.30
CA GLY A 50 -9.31 -12.57 -12.51
C GLY A 50 -9.59 -11.23 -13.18
N ARG A 51 -10.87 -10.94 -13.37
CA ARG A 51 -11.31 -9.67 -13.92
C ARG A 51 -12.47 -9.12 -13.08
N LEU A 52 -12.38 -7.86 -12.73
CA LEU A 52 -13.47 -7.11 -12.15
C LEU A 52 -14.31 -6.54 -13.29
N VAL A 53 -15.58 -6.90 -13.36
CA VAL A 53 -16.46 -6.51 -14.46
C VAL A 53 -17.77 -5.89 -13.97
N TRP A 54 -18.35 -5.08 -14.81
CA TRP A 54 -19.69 -4.54 -14.59
C TRP A 54 -20.76 -5.61 -14.85
N GLY A 55 -21.63 -5.84 -13.88
CA GLY A 55 -22.66 -6.88 -13.92
C GLY A 55 -23.99 -6.44 -14.56
N GLY A 56 -24.15 -5.14 -14.83
CA GLY A 56 -25.36 -4.63 -15.46
C GLY A 56 -25.44 -4.88 -16.95
N SER A 57 -26.66 -4.83 -17.52
CA SER A 57 -26.91 -4.87 -18.96
C SER A 57 -26.27 -3.66 -19.65
N ASP A 58 -26.55 -2.48 -19.10
CA ASP A 58 -26.09 -1.21 -19.65
C ASP A 58 -24.81 -0.76 -18.95
N VAL A 59 -23.80 -0.45 -19.75
CA VAL A 59 -22.53 0.08 -19.25
C VAL A 59 -22.70 1.57 -18.91
N PRO A 60 -22.33 2.01 -17.70
CA PRO A 60 -22.34 3.42 -17.35
C PRO A 60 -21.50 4.23 -18.36
N PRO A 61 -22.05 5.32 -18.91
CA PRO A 61 -21.30 6.15 -19.84
C PRO A 61 -20.15 6.87 -19.14
N ALA A 62 -19.03 7.03 -19.84
CA ALA A 62 -17.96 7.92 -19.37
C ALA A 62 -18.51 9.35 -19.25
N ARG A 63 -18.23 10.01 -18.13
CA ARG A 63 -18.69 11.38 -17.85
C ARG A 63 -17.51 12.28 -17.55
N ALA A 64 -17.61 13.54 -17.92
CA ALA A 64 -16.72 14.56 -17.40
C ALA A 64 -17.08 14.88 -15.94
N LEU A 65 -16.07 15.05 -15.11
CA LEU A 65 -16.18 15.65 -13.79
C LEU A 65 -16.20 17.18 -13.93
N ILE A 66 -15.34 17.69 -14.80
CA ILE A 66 -15.28 19.10 -15.20
C ILE A 66 -15.26 19.14 -16.73
N GLU A 67 -16.22 19.80 -17.35
CA GLU A 67 -16.27 19.97 -18.78
C GLU A 67 -15.12 20.85 -19.30
N LYS A 68 -14.68 20.63 -20.54
CA LYS A 68 -13.64 21.45 -21.18
C LYS A 68 -13.94 22.93 -21.06
N GLY A 69 -12.97 23.71 -20.55
CA GLY A 69 -13.08 25.14 -20.34
C GLY A 69 -14.03 25.58 -19.20
N ARG A 70 -14.48 24.65 -18.35
CA ARG A 70 -15.43 24.95 -17.27
C ARG A 70 -14.84 24.82 -15.87
N ALA A 71 -13.52 24.75 -15.73
CA ALA A 71 -12.90 24.77 -14.40
C ALA A 71 -13.13 26.12 -13.72
N GLN A 72 -13.58 26.09 -12.47
CA GLN A 72 -13.85 27.28 -11.67
C GLN A 72 -12.57 27.84 -11.03
N LYS A 73 -11.53 27.02 -10.94
CA LYS A 73 -10.22 27.36 -10.37
C LYS A 73 -9.14 27.08 -11.40
N ASP A 74 -8.24 28.04 -11.60
CA ASP A 74 -7.13 27.99 -12.58
C ASP A 74 -7.60 27.54 -14.00
N PRO A 75 -8.66 28.16 -14.58
CA PRO A 75 -9.28 27.73 -15.85
C PRO A 75 -8.34 27.82 -17.06
N GLU A 76 -7.27 28.58 -16.95
CA GLU A 76 -6.21 28.69 -17.95
C GLU A 76 -5.32 27.42 -18.03
N ILE A 77 -5.42 26.55 -17.01
CA ILE A 77 -4.68 25.28 -16.93
C ILE A 77 -5.65 24.10 -16.81
N CYS A 78 -6.52 24.13 -15.77
CA CYS A 78 -7.42 23.03 -15.46
C CYS A 78 -8.56 22.94 -16.50
N ALA A 79 -8.79 21.73 -17.02
CA ALA A 79 -9.81 21.46 -18.04
C ALA A 79 -9.69 22.33 -19.31
N ARG A 80 -8.58 23.01 -19.54
CA ARG A 80 -8.42 23.91 -20.69
C ARG A 80 -8.43 23.16 -22.01
N GLU A 81 -7.57 22.16 -22.14
CA GLU A 81 -7.37 21.45 -23.41
C GLU A 81 -8.34 20.27 -23.57
N ALA A 82 -8.73 19.64 -22.46
CA ALA A 82 -9.68 18.52 -22.41
C ALA A 82 -10.52 18.59 -21.14
N ALA A 83 -11.67 17.95 -21.14
CA ALA A 83 -12.45 17.74 -19.92
C ALA A 83 -11.67 16.90 -18.92
N ILE A 84 -11.86 17.14 -17.62
CA ILE A 84 -11.39 16.26 -16.53
C ILE A 84 -12.38 15.11 -16.40
N PRO A 85 -11.97 13.86 -16.61
CA PRO A 85 -12.90 12.73 -16.56
C PRO A 85 -13.33 12.41 -15.13
N ASN A 86 -14.57 11.95 -14.95
CA ASN A 86 -14.98 11.31 -13.72
C ASN A 86 -14.39 9.89 -13.65
N ARG A 87 -13.50 9.65 -12.71
CA ARG A 87 -12.80 8.37 -12.52
C ARG A 87 -13.40 7.48 -11.45
N GLU A 88 -14.49 7.90 -10.82
CA GLU A 88 -15.10 7.17 -9.70
C GLU A 88 -15.58 5.77 -10.09
N LEU A 89 -16.13 5.64 -11.30
CA LEU A 89 -16.51 4.35 -11.88
C LEU A 89 -16.28 4.40 -13.39
N VAL A 90 -15.19 3.82 -13.83
CA VAL A 90 -14.85 3.71 -15.25
C VAL A 90 -15.03 2.26 -15.67
N VAL A 91 -15.89 2.05 -16.65
CA VAL A 91 -16.21 0.73 -17.19
C VAL A 91 -15.89 0.73 -18.68
N ASP A 92 -15.07 -0.20 -19.12
CA ASP A 92 -14.77 -0.39 -20.55
C ASP A 92 -16.03 -0.89 -21.27
N PRO A 93 -16.48 -0.20 -22.32
CA PRO A 93 -17.76 -0.53 -23.00
C PRO A 93 -17.71 -1.85 -23.76
N LYS A 94 -16.53 -2.35 -24.13
CA LYS A 94 -16.39 -3.58 -24.90
C LYS A 94 -16.27 -4.81 -24.02
N THR A 95 -15.43 -4.70 -22.99
CA THR A 95 -15.11 -5.83 -22.11
C THR A 95 -15.94 -5.84 -20.84
N LYS A 96 -16.66 -4.77 -20.53
CA LYS A 96 -17.29 -4.49 -19.24
C LYS A 96 -16.30 -4.45 -18.08
N GLY A 97 -14.99 -4.39 -18.34
CA GLY A 97 -13.96 -4.32 -17.34
C GLY A 97 -14.06 -3.04 -16.49
N VAL A 98 -13.94 -3.18 -15.18
CA VAL A 98 -13.97 -2.05 -14.24
C VAL A 98 -12.54 -1.67 -13.86
N VAL A 99 -12.18 -0.45 -14.19
CA VAL A 99 -10.85 0.12 -13.97
C VAL A 99 -10.71 0.61 -12.52
N SER A 100 -9.49 0.68 -12.03
CA SER A 100 -9.18 1.30 -10.74
C SER A 100 -9.82 0.59 -9.54
N GLY A 101 -9.94 -0.73 -9.60
CA GLY A 101 -10.28 -1.56 -8.45
C GLY A 101 -9.01 -2.06 -7.75
N PHE A 102 -9.03 -2.18 -6.43
CA PHE A 102 -8.01 -2.92 -5.69
C PHE A 102 -8.37 -4.40 -5.60
N ALA A 103 -7.39 -5.27 -5.86
CA ALA A 103 -7.44 -6.70 -5.55
C ALA A 103 -6.31 -7.03 -4.57
N TYR A 104 -6.60 -7.59 -3.40
CA TYR A 104 -5.57 -7.84 -2.40
C TYR A 104 -5.96 -8.95 -1.41
N LEU A 105 -4.97 -9.56 -0.78
CA LEU A 105 -5.20 -10.50 0.31
C LEU A 105 -5.40 -9.77 1.63
N VAL A 106 -6.31 -10.25 2.45
CA VAL A 106 -6.49 -9.82 3.84
C VAL A 106 -5.82 -10.82 4.76
N LYS A 107 -4.88 -10.35 5.59
CA LYS A 107 -4.15 -11.18 6.54
C LYS A 107 -3.63 -12.46 5.87
N PRO A 108 -2.75 -12.35 4.87
CA PRO A 108 -2.27 -13.49 4.12
C PRO A 108 -1.71 -14.57 5.05
N LYS A 109 -2.06 -15.82 4.78
CA LYS A 109 -1.51 -16.97 5.50
C LYS A 109 -0.19 -17.34 4.86
N GLY A 110 0.92 -16.98 5.49
CA GLY A 110 2.28 -17.14 4.96
C GLY A 110 2.85 -15.86 4.36
N SER A 111 4.13 -15.89 4.03
CA SER A 111 4.90 -14.77 3.51
C SER A 111 5.71 -15.18 2.29
N ASN A 112 6.10 -14.21 1.47
CA ASN A 112 7.03 -14.41 0.35
C ASN A 112 8.06 -13.26 0.34
N PRO A 113 9.14 -13.39 1.12
CA PRO A 113 10.20 -12.37 1.16
C PRO A 113 10.86 -12.14 -0.21
N GLY A 114 10.90 -13.16 -1.07
CA GLY A 114 11.39 -13.04 -2.45
C GLY A 114 10.55 -12.09 -3.28
N ALA A 115 9.22 -12.18 -3.19
CA ALA A 115 8.31 -11.28 -3.88
C ALA A 115 8.40 -9.84 -3.35
N VAL A 116 8.59 -9.63 -2.04
CA VAL A 116 8.86 -8.30 -1.48
C VAL A 116 10.16 -7.73 -2.05
N LYS A 117 11.25 -8.52 -2.01
CA LYS A 117 12.54 -8.10 -2.55
C LYS A 117 12.45 -7.76 -4.04
N GLU A 118 11.76 -8.57 -4.83
CA GLU A 118 11.54 -8.32 -6.26
C GLU A 118 10.76 -7.02 -6.48
N LEU A 119 9.66 -6.82 -5.73
CA LEU A 119 8.86 -5.60 -5.79
C LEU A 119 9.72 -4.36 -5.51
N LEU A 120 10.46 -4.36 -4.41
CA LEU A 120 11.29 -3.22 -3.99
C LEU A 120 12.49 -2.98 -4.91
N THR A 121 13.05 -4.04 -5.53
CA THR A 121 14.10 -3.90 -6.52
C THR A 121 13.58 -3.28 -7.82
N ARG A 122 12.41 -3.72 -8.29
CA ARG A 122 11.79 -3.22 -9.52
C ARG A 122 11.18 -1.83 -9.34
N SER A 123 10.58 -1.58 -8.20
CA SER A 123 9.83 -0.35 -7.91
C SER A 123 10.07 0.12 -6.48
N PRO A 124 11.26 0.66 -6.16
CA PRO A 124 11.56 1.15 -4.82
C PRO A 124 10.71 2.38 -4.44
N LYS A 125 10.23 3.08 -5.46
CA LYS A 125 9.37 4.25 -5.33
C LYS A 125 8.05 4.03 -6.06
N ALA A 126 6.97 4.57 -5.50
CA ALA A 126 5.66 4.67 -6.15
C ALA A 126 5.33 6.16 -6.31
N GLU A 127 4.69 6.52 -7.41
CA GLU A 127 4.46 7.91 -7.76
C GLU A 127 2.99 8.26 -7.77
N LEU A 128 2.65 9.42 -7.20
CA LEU A 128 1.35 10.09 -7.31
C LEU A 128 1.59 11.49 -7.87
N ASP A 129 1.21 11.72 -9.12
CA ASP A 129 1.42 12.99 -9.82
C ASP A 129 0.14 13.85 -9.81
N GLN A 130 0.29 15.14 -9.59
CA GLN A 130 -0.74 16.15 -9.81
C GLN A 130 -0.53 16.73 -11.21
N LYS A 131 -1.30 16.24 -12.15
CA LYS A 131 -1.17 16.54 -13.57
C LYS A 131 -2.52 16.74 -14.21
N ASN A 132 -2.66 17.79 -15.04
CA ASN A 132 -3.92 18.21 -15.65
C ASN A 132 -5.03 18.47 -14.60
N CYS A 133 -4.64 18.92 -13.40
CA CYS A 133 -5.52 19.11 -12.25
C CYS A 133 -6.27 17.83 -11.83
N GLU A 134 -5.56 16.71 -11.89
CA GLU A 134 -5.95 15.39 -11.40
C GLU A 134 -4.83 14.79 -10.56
N PHE A 135 -5.16 13.90 -9.63
CA PHE A 135 -4.18 12.96 -9.06
C PHE A 135 -4.08 11.73 -9.97
N LEU A 136 -2.88 11.39 -10.41
CA LEU A 136 -2.60 10.24 -11.28
C LEU A 136 -1.48 9.36 -10.71
N PRO A 137 -1.66 8.04 -10.60
CA PRO A 137 -2.89 7.31 -10.94
C PRO A 137 -4.03 7.60 -9.95
N TYR A 138 -5.28 7.39 -10.37
CA TYR A 138 -6.47 7.61 -9.54
C TYR A 138 -6.53 6.65 -8.34
N VAL A 139 -6.05 5.42 -8.49
CA VAL A 139 -5.82 4.47 -7.39
C VAL A 139 -4.38 3.98 -7.43
N LEU A 140 -3.75 3.91 -6.29
CA LEU A 140 -2.36 3.50 -6.11
C LEU A 140 -2.25 2.47 -4.99
N ALA A 141 -1.73 1.28 -5.30
CA ALA A 141 -1.41 0.24 -4.32
C ALA A 141 0.10 0.20 -4.11
N ILE A 142 0.55 0.30 -2.86
CA ILE A 142 1.97 0.33 -2.52
C ILE A 142 2.29 -0.61 -1.35
N HIS A 143 3.52 -1.08 -1.31
CA HIS A 143 4.08 -1.73 -0.12
C HIS A 143 4.64 -0.67 0.84
N GLN A 144 4.51 -0.86 2.14
CA GLN A 144 4.97 0.11 3.16
C GLN A 144 6.46 0.46 3.07
N ASP A 145 7.30 -0.44 2.53
CA ASP A 145 8.73 -0.20 2.36
C ASP A 145 9.07 0.58 1.07
N GLN A 146 8.11 0.79 0.18
CA GLN A 146 8.28 1.72 -0.94
C GLN A 146 8.27 3.16 -0.44
N THR A 147 8.93 4.06 -1.14
CA THR A 147 8.79 5.51 -0.93
C THR A 147 7.67 6.02 -1.82
N LEU A 148 6.66 6.67 -1.24
CA LEU A 148 5.67 7.40 -2.02
C LEU A 148 6.26 8.75 -2.43
N VAL A 149 6.39 8.95 -3.74
CA VAL A 149 6.78 10.24 -4.33
C VAL A 149 5.50 10.95 -4.76
N ILE A 150 5.20 12.07 -4.14
CA ILE A 150 4.09 12.93 -4.54
C ILE A 150 4.70 14.13 -5.25
N LYS A 151 4.32 14.33 -6.52
CA LYS A 151 4.84 15.43 -7.33
C LYS A 151 3.72 16.25 -7.97
N SER A 152 4.05 17.42 -8.45
CA SER A 152 3.16 18.27 -9.25
C SER A 152 3.79 18.52 -10.61
N SER A 153 3.18 17.99 -11.68
CA SER A 153 3.56 18.29 -13.07
C SER A 153 2.85 19.51 -13.63
N ASP A 154 1.87 20.06 -12.91
CA ASP A 154 1.14 21.26 -13.32
C ASP A 154 1.92 22.54 -13.04
N PRO A 155 1.65 23.63 -13.79
CA PRO A 155 2.25 24.95 -13.55
C PRO A 155 1.47 25.79 -12.53
N VAL A 156 0.56 25.19 -11.77
CA VAL A 156 -0.26 25.84 -10.73
C VAL A 156 -0.03 25.19 -9.36
N ASN A 157 -0.38 25.90 -8.30
CA ASN A 157 -0.31 25.34 -6.95
C ASN A 157 -1.43 24.33 -6.73
N HIS A 158 -1.06 23.24 -6.09
CA HIS A 158 -1.99 22.27 -5.52
C HIS A 158 -1.75 22.14 -4.01
N ASN A 159 -2.54 21.34 -3.34
CA ASN A 159 -2.14 20.74 -2.08
C ASN A 159 -2.43 19.24 -2.08
N VAL A 160 -1.77 18.55 -1.16
CA VAL A 160 -2.02 17.14 -0.88
C VAL A 160 -2.51 17.04 0.54
N ARG A 161 -3.74 16.62 0.70
CA ARG A 161 -4.34 16.39 2.01
C ARG A 161 -4.86 14.98 2.11
N TYR A 162 -4.50 14.30 3.19
CA TYR A 162 -5.12 13.03 3.57
C TYR A 162 -5.22 12.90 5.10
N ALA A 163 -6.23 12.14 5.53
CA ALA A 163 -6.33 11.62 6.88
C ALA A 163 -6.41 10.10 6.79
N ALA A 164 -5.54 9.42 7.48
CA ALA A 164 -5.38 7.97 7.46
C ALA A 164 -5.66 7.39 8.84
N PHE A 165 -5.77 6.08 8.95
CA PHE A 165 -6.04 5.42 10.22
C PHE A 165 -4.76 5.11 11.00
N ALA A 166 -3.74 4.59 10.31
CA ALA A 166 -2.46 4.21 10.91
C ALA A 166 -1.35 5.23 10.65
N ASN A 167 -1.55 6.15 9.71
CA ASN A 167 -0.59 7.20 9.38
C ASN A 167 -1.06 8.56 9.88
N SER A 168 -0.13 9.43 10.25
CA SER A 168 -0.46 10.79 10.67
C SER A 168 -1.18 11.56 9.56
N PRO A 169 -2.14 12.41 9.90
CA PRO A 169 -2.75 13.32 8.94
C PRO A 169 -1.69 14.18 8.23
N PHE A 170 -1.92 14.44 6.97
CA PHE A 170 -1.01 15.19 6.12
C PHE A 170 -1.79 16.28 5.37
N ASN A 171 -1.23 17.48 5.32
CA ASN A 171 -1.75 18.58 4.50
C ASN A 171 -0.59 19.51 4.14
N GLN A 172 -0.19 19.50 2.88
CA GLN A 172 0.92 20.29 2.39
C GLN A 172 0.61 20.92 1.03
N ILE A 173 0.93 22.20 0.88
CA ILE A 173 0.90 22.90 -0.40
C ILE A 173 2.06 22.38 -1.26
N MET A 174 1.73 22.06 -2.51
CA MET A 174 2.68 21.67 -3.55
C MET A 174 2.84 22.85 -4.51
N ALA A 175 4.06 23.38 -4.57
CA ALA A 175 4.40 24.37 -5.58
C ALA A 175 4.40 23.73 -6.98
N PRO A 176 4.24 24.52 -8.05
CA PRO A 176 4.42 24.05 -9.42
C PRO A 176 5.75 23.31 -9.59
N LYS A 177 5.70 22.12 -10.19
CA LYS A 177 6.88 21.24 -10.37
C LYS A 177 7.55 20.78 -9.08
N GLY A 178 6.87 20.94 -7.93
CA GLY A 178 7.34 20.46 -6.65
C GLY A 178 7.25 18.95 -6.50
N GLU A 179 8.07 18.40 -5.60
CA GLU A 179 8.10 16.98 -5.26
C GLU A 179 8.35 16.82 -3.76
N ILE A 180 7.71 15.82 -3.16
CA ILE A 180 7.95 15.39 -1.78
C ILE A 180 7.98 13.88 -1.70
N GLU A 181 8.76 13.35 -0.77
CA GLU A 181 8.81 11.92 -0.47
C GLU A 181 8.14 11.65 0.88
N VAL A 182 7.29 10.64 0.91
CA VAL A 182 6.55 10.24 2.10
C VAL A 182 6.73 8.74 2.34
N LYS A 183 6.93 8.37 3.60
CA LYS A 183 6.89 6.97 4.06
C LYS A 183 5.56 6.72 4.76
N LEU A 184 4.87 5.67 4.33
CA LEU A 184 3.59 5.27 4.90
C LEU A 184 3.69 3.85 5.46
N VAL A 185 3.03 3.61 6.57
CA VAL A 185 2.82 2.25 7.10
C VAL A 185 1.52 1.66 6.57
N ALA A 186 1.38 0.33 6.67
CA ALA A 186 0.22 -0.38 6.15
C ALA A 186 -1.10 0.14 6.73
N GLU A 187 -2.12 0.21 5.89
CA GLU A 187 -3.46 0.70 6.19
C GLU A 187 -4.53 -0.37 6.05
N ARG A 188 -5.57 -0.25 6.86
CA ARG A 188 -6.72 -1.17 6.80
C ARG A 188 -7.75 -0.79 5.76
N ARG A 189 -7.70 0.44 5.27
CA ARG A 189 -8.65 1.03 4.30
C ARG A 189 -7.89 1.91 3.33
N PRO A 190 -8.38 2.10 2.11
CA PRO A 190 -7.82 3.09 1.22
C PRO A 190 -7.82 4.48 1.85
N ILE A 191 -6.67 5.15 1.78
CA ILE A 191 -6.50 6.54 2.13
C ILE A 191 -7.10 7.38 1.01
N VAL A 192 -8.00 8.30 1.34
CA VAL A 192 -8.47 9.32 0.39
C VAL A 192 -7.47 10.47 0.37
N VAL A 193 -6.93 10.75 -0.80
CA VAL A 193 -6.09 11.93 -1.05
C VAL A 193 -6.93 12.97 -1.79
N ALA A 194 -6.89 14.20 -1.34
CA ALA A 194 -7.67 15.31 -1.90
C ALA A 194 -6.81 16.57 -2.02
N CYS A 195 -7.26 17.48 -2.88
CA CYS A 195 -6.73 18.83 -3.00
C CYS A 195 -7.80 19.85 -2.51
N ASP A 196 -7.43 20.73 -1.58
CA ASP A 196 -8.37 21.74 -1.08
C ASP A 196 -8.47 22.96 -2.02
N ILE A 197 -7.47 23.14 -2.90
CA ILE A 197 -7.45 24.23 -3.90
C ILE A 197 -8.37 23.86 -5.08
N HIS A 198 -8.30 22.60 -5.53
CA HIS A 198 -9.08 22.06 -6.64
C HIS A 198 -9.95 20.93 -6.10
N SER A 199 -11.13 21.28 -5.58
CA SER A 199 -12.00 20.39 -4.80
C SER A 199 -12.48 19.12 -5.52
N TRP A 200 -12.32 19.07 -6.83
CA TRP A 200 -12.62 17.88 -7.65
C TRP A 200 -11.47 16.87 -7.70
N MET A 201 -10.24 17.26 -7.31
CA MET A 201 -9.08 16.37 -7.33
C MET A 201 -9.14 15.38 -6.17
N LYS A 202 -9.21 14.12 -6.49
CA LYS A 202 -9.27 13.00 -5.55
C LYS A 202 -8.50 11.80 -6.08
N ALA A 203 -7.90 11.03 -5.19
CA ALA A 203 -7.29 9.71 -5.47
C ALA A 203 -7.38 8.81 -4.24
N TYR A 204 -7.05 7.54 -4.42
CA TYR A 204 -7.01 6.54 -3.35
C TYR A 204 -5.65 5.85 -3.30
N ILE A 205 -5.09 5.75 -2.10
CA ILE A 205 -3.86 5.00 -1.85
C ILE A 205 -4.17 3.87 -0.88
N MET A 206 -3.77 2.65 -1.21
CA MET A 206 -3.79 1.53 -0.28
C MET A 206 -2.36 1.08 0.00
N VAL A 207 -2.01 1.01 1.28
CA VAL A 207 -0.65 0.64 1.75
C VAL A 207 -0.70 -0.74 2.39
N PHE A 208 0.19 -1.62 1.96
CA PHE A 208 0.25 -3.01 2.40
C PHE A 208 1.58 -3.34 3.09
N ASP A 209 1.56 -4.28 4.02
CA ASP A 209 2.74 -4.91 4.66
C ASP A 209 3.16 -6.21 3.96
N HIS A 210 2.54 -6.52 2.83
CA HIS A 210 2.79 -7.73 2.03
C HIS A 210 2.70 -7.40 0.52
N PRO A 211 3.26 -8.23 -0.38
CA PRO A 211 3.29 -7.95 -1.82
C PRO A 211 2.06 -8.46 -2.59
N PHE A 212 1.04 -9.02 -1.90
CA PHE A 212 -0.09 -9.71 -2.54
C PHE A 212 -1.24 -8.77 -2.83
N PHE A 213 -1.02 -7.86 -3.76
CA PHE A 213 -2.02 -6.89 -4.23
C PHE A 213 -1.84 -6.56 -5.71
N ALA A 214 -2.91 -6.07 -6.31
CA ALA A 214 -2.94 -5.55 -7.68
C ALA A 214 -3.99 -4.44 -7.80
N VAL A 215 -3.90 -3.66 -8.88
CA VAL A 215 -4.92 -2.71 -9.31
C VAL A 215 -5.47 -3.21 -10.65
N THR A 216 -6.79 -3.14 -10.84
CA THR A 216 -7.41 -3.58 -12.09
C THR A 216 -7.04 -2.67 -13.25
N GLY A 217 -6.64 -3.28 -14.36
CA GLY A 217 -6.28 -2.61 -15.61
C GLY A 217 -7.48 -2.09 -16.40
N ALA A 218 -7.22 -1.60 -17.61
CA ALA A 218 -8.23 -1.01 -18.48
C ALA A 218 -9.39 -1.96 -18.85
N ASP A 219 -9.13 -3.24 -18.90
CA ASP A 219 -10.12 -4.30 -19.16
C ASP A 219 -10.66 -4.97 -17.88
N GLY A 220 -10.32 -4.42 -16.71
CA GLY A 220 -10.67 -4.95 -15.40
C GLY A 220 -9.81 -6.12 -14.92
N ALA A 221 -8.81 -6.54 -15.69
CA ALA A 221 -7.94 -7.67 -15.31
C ALA A 221 -7.02 -7.31 -14.13
N PHE A 222 -6.75 -8.31 -13.31
CA PHE A 222 -5.75 -8.24 -12.24
C PHE A 222 -5.01 -9.57 -12.11
N GLU A 223 -3.76 -9.51 -11.64
CA GLU A 223 -2.92 -10.67 -11.36
C GLU A 223 -2.10 -10.44 -10.09
N ILE A 224 -2.11 -11.42 -9.18
CA ILE A 224 -1.34 -11.41 -7.94
C ILE A 224 -0.44 -12.65 -7.95
N LYS A 225 0.86 -12.44 -8.08
CA LYS A 225 1.86 -13.52 -8.16
C LYS A 225 2.49 -13.82 -6.81
N GLY A 226 3.08 -15.02 -6.71
CA GLY A 226 3.86 -15.42 -5.55
C GLY A 226 3.04 -15.55 -4.28
N VAL A 227 1.76 -15.84 -4.41
CA VAL A 227 0.83 -16.05 -3.29
C VAL A 227 1.12 -17.36 -2.60
N PRO A 228 1.27 -17.40 -1.26
CA PRO A 228 1.46 -18.65 -0.53
C PRO A 228 0.34 -19.66 -0.80
N ALA A 229 0.71 -20.92 -1.01
CA ALA A 229 -0.26 -22.01 -1.23
C ALA A 229 -1.15 -22.23 0.00
N GLY A 230 -2.34 -22.76 -0.22
CA GLY A 230 -3.36 -22.96 0.80
C GLY A 230 -4.54 -22.01 0.65
N GLU A 231 -5.37 -21.95 1.69
CA GLU A 231 -6.54 -21.08 1.70
C GLU A 231 -6.14 -19.63 2.04
N GLN A 232 -6.48 -18.70 1.17
CA GLN A 232 -6.26 -17.26 1.32
C GLN A 232 -7.58 -16.49 1.28
N ASN A 233 -7.59 -15.27 1.78
CA ASN A 233 -8.77 -14.39 1.76
C ASN A 233 -8.51 -13.21 0.81
N LEU A 234 -9.23 -13.19 -0.32
CA LEU A 234 -9.12 -12.15 -1.34
C LEU A 234 -10.21 -11.10 -1.15
N VAL A 235 -9.84 -9.84 -1.20
CA VAL A 235 -10.76 -8.69 -1.30
C VAL A 235 -10.63 -8.06 -2.67
N LEU A 236 -11.78 -7.71 -3.25
CA LEU A 236 -11.90 -6.76 -4.34
C LEU A 236 -12.61 -5.51 -3.80
N TRP A 237 -12.06 -4.36 -4.06
CA TRP A 237 -12.62 -3.09 -3.63
C TRP A 237 -12.68 -2.09 -4.79
N GLN A 238 -13.77 -1.36 -4.87
CA GLN A 238 -13.96 -0.30 -5.84
C GLN A 238 -14.69 0.88 -5.17
N GLU A 239 -14.31 2.10 -5.47
CA GLU A 239 -14.77 3.31 -4.76
C GLU A 239 -16.29 3.41 -4.61
N ARG A 240 -17.02 3.26 -5.72
CA ARG A 240 -18.48 3.44 -5.76
C ARG A 240 -19.27 2.28 -5.13
N VAL A 241 -18.62 1.16 -4.94
CA VAL A 241 -19.23 -0.07 -4.39
C VAL A 241 -18.70 -0.37 -2.98
N GLY A 242 -17.46 -0.02 -2.73
CA GLY A 242 -16.72 -0.51 -1.59
C GLY A 242 -16.23 -1.94 -1.83
N TYR A 243 -16.53 -2.87 -0.94
CA TYR A 243 -16.13 -4.28 -1.05
C TYR A 243 -17.03 -5.03 -2.00
N VAL A 244 -16.48 -5.53 -3.10
CA VAL A 244 -17.22 -6.22 -4.16
C VAL A 244 -17.59 -7.65 -3.75
N GLY A 245 -18.83 -8.05 -4.04
CA GLY A 245 -19.32 -9.41 -3.80
C GLY A 245 -19.74 -9.70 -2.36
N PHE A 246 -19.82 -8.67 -1.49
CA PHE A 246 -20.32 -8.80 -0.12
C PHE A 246 -21.50 -7.89 0.13
N THR A 247 -22.63 -8.48 0.52
CA THR A 247 -23.81 -7.75 0.98
C THR A 247 -23.81 -7.56 2.51
N ASP A 248 -23.19 -8.49 3.26
CA ASP A 248 -23.10 -8.43 4.71
C ASP A 248 -21.95 -7.50 5.15
N PRO A 249 -22.23 -6.38 5.84
CA PRO A 249 -21.21 -5.46 6.33
C PRO A 249 -20.14 -6.10 7.25
N ALA A 250 -20.52 -7.11 8.03
CA ALA A 250 -19.62 -7.79 8.95
C ALA A 250 -18.58 -8.67 8.22
N LYS A 251 -18.90 -9.15 7.02
CA LYS A 251 -18.04 -10.02 6.20
C LYS A 251 -17.21 -9.26 5.17
N LYS A 252 -17.56 -8.03 4.85
CA LYS A 252 -16.94 -7.24 3.77
C LYS A 252 -15.42 -7.15 3.88
N ALA A 253 -14.90 -6.96 5.09
CA ALA A 253 -13.46 -6.80 5.33
C ALA A 253 -12.71 -8.14 5.53
N GLN A 254 -13.42 -9.28 5.53
CA GLN A 254 -12.79 -10.60 5.75
C GLN A 254 -12.29 -11.23 4.45
N GLY A 255 -12.77 -10.72 3.30
CA GLY A 255 -12.46 -11.31 2.00
C GLY A 255 -13.22 -12.62 1.74
N ARG A 256 -13.15 -13.09 0.50
CA ARG A 256 -13.63 -14.40 0.08
C ARG A 256 -12.51 -15.42 0.12
N ALA A 257 -12.78 -16.62 0.59
CA ALA A 257 -11.82 -17.71 0.59
C ALA A 257 -11.47 -18.12 -0.86
N VAL A 258 -10.18 -18.27 -1.14
CA VAL A 258 -9.62 -18.73 -2.41
C VAL A 258 -8.52 -19.73 -2.11
N THR A 259 -8.61 -20.93 -2.69
CA THR A 259 -7.59 -21.95 -2.52
C THR A 259 -6.49 -21.79 -3.56
N ILE A 260 -5.26 -21.61 -3.11
CA ILE A 260 -4.08 -21.45 -3.95
C ILE A 260 -3.33 -22.77 -3.98
N ARG A 261 -3.03 -23.26 -5.17
CA ARG A 261 -2.18 -24.44 -5.38
C ARG A 261 -0.79 -24.00 -5.80
N ALA A 262 0.19 -24.67 -5.25
CA ALA A 262 1.59 -24.43 -5.55
C ALA A 262 1.89 -24.64 -7.04
N GLY A 263 2.58 -23.68 -7.66
CA GLY A 263 2.94 -23.70 -9.08
C GLY A 263 1.77 -23.45 -10.05
N GLU A 264 0.54 -23.29 -9.56
CA GLU A 264 -0.64 -23.13 -10.42
C GLU A 264 -1.17 -21.69 -10.46
N VAL A 265 -1.97 -21.42 -11.49
CA VAL A 265 -2.76 -20.20 -11.62
C VAL A 265 -4.20 -20.49 -11.19
N THR A 266 -4.64 -19.88 -10.12
CA THR A 266 -6.04 -19.88 -9.70
C THR A 266 -6.76 -18.76 -10.46
N ASP A 267 -7.51 -19.12 -11.49
CA ASP A 267 -8.31 -18.17 -12.30
C ASP A 267 -9.70 -18.03 -11.70
N LEU A 268 -10.06 -16.84 -11.28
CA LEU A 268 -11.38 -16.51 -10.71
C LEU A 268 -12.42 -16.18 -11.80
N GLY A 269 -11.98 -16.10 -13.06
CA GLY A 269 -12.84 -15.62 -14.13
C GLY A 269 -13.26 -14.17 -13.91
N SER A 270 -14.52 -13.88 -14.27
CA SER A 270 -15.11 -12.56 -14.08
C SER A 270 -15.83 -12.45 -12.73
N VAL A 271 -15.47 -11.46 -11.93
CA VAL A 271 -16.17 -11.09 -10.70
C VAL A 271 -17.00 -9.83 -11.00
N ALA A 272 -18.32 -9.99 -10.98
CA ALA A 272 -19.23 -8.92 -11.35
C ALA A 272 -19.52 -7.96 -10.18
N ILE A 273 -19.52 -6.66 -10.48
CA ILE A 273 -20.14 -5.64 -9.64
C ILE A 273 -21.63 -5.63 -9.90
N ASP A 274 -22.42 -5.82 -8.85
CA ASP A 274 -23.87 -5.63 -8.91
C ASP A 274 -24.18 -4.13 -8.99
N PRO A 275 -24.87 -3.66 -10.05
CA PRO A 275 -25.30 -2.26 -10.18
C PRO A 275 -26.07 -1.72 -8.97
N ALA A 276 -26.82 -2.56 -8.28
CA ALA A 276 -27.56 -2.17 -7.08
C ALA A 276 -26.66 -1.81 -5.89
N GLN A 277 -25.37 -2.19 -5.92
CA GLN A 277 -24.41 -1.87 -4.88
C GLN A 277 -23.70 -0.51 -5.10
N VAL A 278 -23.90 0.12 -6.25
CA VAL A 278 -23.29 1.43 -6.56
C VAL A 278 -23.96 2.53 -5.75
N LYS A 279 -23.16 3.30 -5.02
CA LYS A 279 -23.58 4.38 -4.13
C LYS A 279 -23.62 5.72 -4.84
#